data_0ff9f9eab9a4c587613d41ae3eae25d7
#
_entry.id   0ff9f9eab9a4c587613d41ae3eae25d7
#
_cell.length_a   1.000
_cell.length_b   1.000
_cell.length_c   1.000
_cell.angle_alpha   90.00
_cell.angle_beta   90.00
_cell.angle_gamma   90.00
#
_symmetry.space_group_name_H-M   'P 1'
#
loop_
_entity.id
_entity.type
_entity.pdbx_description
1 polymer ?
#
loop_
_entity_poly.entity_id
_entity_poly.type
_entity_poly.pdbx_seq_one_letter_code
_entity_poly.pdbx_strand_id
1 'polypeptide(L)'
;MDNVDLQVMRQVLAWQQAGHRVVLSTITRTWGSAPRPPGSSVAIRDDGLVAGSVSGGCIEDDLIDKARQGALVAGVPQVVRYGIDADAAHRFGLPCGGLIELVLEPVQPATQLPELLQRLERGERVRRVLTLATGVVQLEASGAADELELTDTTLTTHHGPSWRLLLIG
;
A
#
# COMPACT_ATOMS: atom_id res chain seq x y z
N MET A 1 -1.41 4.51 -11.98
CA MET A 1 -2.22 4.00 -10.87
C MET A 1 -3.44 3.33 -11.46
N ASP A 2 -3.61 2.07 -11.18
CA ASP A 2 -4.79 1.34 -11.61
C ASP A 2 -6.03 1.85 -10.86
N ASN A 3 -7.19 1.71 -11.48
CA ASN A 3 -8.47 2.06 -10.85
C ASN A 3 -8.69 1.31 -9.51
N VAL A 4 -8.00 0.17 -9.34
CA VAL A 4 -8.02 -0.65 -8.12
C VAL A 4 -7.41 0.09 -6.92
N ASP A 5 -6.25 0.76 -7.09
CA ASP A 5 -5.59 1.46 -5.98
C ASP A 5 -6.43 2.66 -5.49
N LEU A 6 -7.08 3.35 -6.42
CA LEU A 6 -8.02 4.43 -6.06
C LEU A 6 -9.23 3.89 -5.28
N GLN A 7 -9.74 2.72 -5.67
CA GLN A 7 -10.83 2.05 -4.94
C GLN A 7 -10.40 1.62 -3.54
N VAL A 8 -9.17 1.09 -3.39
CA VAL A 8 -8.60 0.73 -2.07
C VAL A 8 -8.56 1.96 -1.16
N MET A 9 -8.05 3.09 -1.64
CA MET A 9 -7.96 4.32 -0.84
C MET A 9 -9.35 4.86 -0.44
N ARG A 10 -10.33 4.83 -1.35
CA ARG A 10 -11.71 5.19 -1.03
C ARG A 10 -12.31 4.28 0.04
N GLN A 11 -12.03 2.98 -0.04
CA GLN A 11 -12.53 2.03 0.94
C GLN A 11 -11.89 2.25 2.31
N VAL A 12 -10.58 2.55 2.36
CA VAL A 12 -9.88 2.93 3.59
C VAL A 12 -10.54 4.13 4.26
N LEU A 13 -10.80 5.18 3.48
CA LEU A 13 -11.44 6.39 4.01
C LEU A 13 -12.85 6.12 4.54
N ALA A 14 -13.65 5.31 3.82
CA ALA A 14 -14.97 4.92 4.27
C ALA A 14 -14.93 4.12 5.59
N TRP A 15 -13.98 3.21 5.75
CA TRP A 15 -13.79 2.46 7.00
C TRP A 15 -13.35 3.35 8.16
N GLN A 16 -12.44 4.30 7.93
CA GLN A 16 -12.05 5.26 8.95
C GLN A 16 -13.23 6.13 9.41
N GLN A 17 -14.05 6.61 8.46
CA GLN A 17 -15.25 7.41 8.76
C GLN A 17 -16.29 6.60 9.56
N ALA A 18 -16.33 5.29 9.36
CA ALA A 18 -17.15 4.37 10.14
C ALA A 18 -16.55 4.02 11.53
N GLY A 19 -15.38 4.56 11.88
CA GLY A 19 -14.73 4.36 13.17
C GLY A 19 -13.82 3.14 13.27
N HIS A 20 -13.52 2.49 12.14
CA HIS A 20 -12.59 1.37 12.10
C HIS A 20 -11.13 1.80 12.02
N ARG A 21 -10.26 1.00 12.60
CA ARG A 21 -8.82 1.10 12.39
C ARG A 21 -8.44 0.32 11.13
N VAL A 22 -7.54 0.88 10.34
CA VAL A 22 -7.13 0.32 9.06
C VAL A 22 -5.62 0.35 8.95
N VAL A 23 -5.05 -0.69 8.37
CA VAL A 23 -3.65 -0.74 7.92
C VAL A 23 -3.64 -0.74 6.40
N LEU A 24 -2.87 0.15 5.80
CA LEU A 24 -2.56 0.14 4.39
C LEU A 24 -1.20 -0.55 4.19
N SER A 25 -1.20 -1.63 3.42
CA SER A 25 0.01 -2.38 3.10
C SER A 25 0.38 -2.13 1.64
N THR A 26 1.61 -1.69 1.39
CA THR A 26 2.10 -1.38 0.04
C THR A 26 3.32 -2.22 -0.29
N ILE A 27 3.33 -2.89 -1.45
CA ILE A 27 4.51 -3.59 -1.96
C ILE A 27 5.57 -2.55 -2.32
N THR A 28 6.74 -2.66 -1.72
CA THR A 28 7.88 -1.79 -2.04
C THR A 28 8.89 -2.46 -2.96
N ARG A 29 9.04 -3.77 -2.83
CA ARG A 29 9.98 -4.53 -3.65
C ARG A 29 9.55 -5.98 -3.80
N THR A 30 9.88 -6.56 -4.95
CA THR A 30 9.66 -7.97 -5.23
C THR A 30 10.93 -8.59 -5.82
N TRP A 31 11.20 -9.86 -5.48
CA TRP A 31 12.26 -10.65 -6.07
C TRP A 31 11.68 -11.98 -6.54
N GLY A 32 12.10 -12.41 -7.71
CA GLY A 32 11.54 -13.60 -8.35
C GLY A 32 10.13 -13.37 -8.88
N SER A 33 9.33 -14.43 -8.91
CA SER A 33 7.94 -14.38 -9.38
C SER A 33 7.04 -13.84 -8.28
N ALA A 34 6.44 -12.69 -8.50
CA ALA A 34 5.45 -12.09 -7.60
C ALA A 34 4.14 -11.83 -8.35
N PRO A 35 2.98 -12.09 -7.73
CA PRO A 35 1.67 -11.95 -8.39
C PRO A 35 1.28 -10.49 -8.64
N ARG A 36 1.86 -9.55 -7.88
CA ARG A 36 1.58 -8.12 -8.01
C ARG A 36 2.88 -7.30 -8.03
N PRO A 37 2.93 -6.21 -8.81
CA PRO A 37 4.11 -5.36 -8.91
C PRO A 37 4.28 -4.44 -7.69
N PRO A 38 5.49 -3.88 -7.48
CA PRO A 38 5.70 -2.78 -6.54
C PRO A 38 4.72 -1.63 -6.78
N GLY A 39 4.26 -1.01 -5.70
CA GLY A 39 3.21 0.00 -5.71
C GLY A 39 1.79 -0.55 -5.51
N SER A 40 1.57 -1.85 -5.69
CA SER A 40 0.28 -2.47 -5.38
C SER A 40 -0.01 -2.42 -3.89
N SER A 41 -1.28 -2.19 -3.54
CA SER A 41 -1.70 -2.00 -2.16
C SER A 41 -2.86 -2.91 -1.77
N VAL A 42 -2.90 -3.25 -0.49
CA VAL A 42 -4.02 -3.89 0.18
C VAL A 42 -4.33 -3.13 1.47
N ALA A 43 -5.59 -2.87 1.73
CA ALA A 43 -6.06 -2.33 2.99
C ALA A 43 -6.70 -3.43 3.84
N ILE A 44 -6.39 -3.45 5.12
CA ILE A 44 -6.89 -4.45 6.07
C ILE A 44 -7.51 -3.71 7.23
N ARG A 45 -8.78 -4.00 7.48
CA ARG A 45 -9.55 -3.47 8.60
C ARG A 45 -9.32 -4.28 9.87
N ASP A 46 -9.53 -3.69 11.02
CA ASP A 46 -9.29 -4.29 12.34
C ASP A 46 -10.09 -5.58 12.62
N ASP A 47 -11.20 -5.82 11.93
CA ASP A 47 -11.97 -7.07 11.97
C ASP A 47 -11.61 -8.09 10.89
N GLY A 48 -10.63 -7.75 10.03
CA GLY A 48 -10.11 -8.60 8.98
C GLY A 48 -10.76 -8.46 7.61
N LEU A 49 -11.62 -7.44 7.38
CA LEU A 49 -12.05 -7.12 6.03
C LEU A 49 -10.89 -6.56 5.21
N VAL A 50 -10.86 -6.92 3.93
CA VAL A 50 -9.77 -6.61 3.00
C VAL A 50 -10.30 -5.88 1.78
N ALA A 51 -9.52 -4.91 1.29
CA ALA A 51 -9.71 -4.26 -0.01
C ALA A 51 -8.37 -4.19 -0.75
N GLY A 52 -8.34 -4.61 -2.01
CA GLY A 52 -7.11 -4.75 -2.79
C GLY A 52 -6.43 -6.11 -2.62
N SER A 53 -5.21 -6.26 -3.15
CA SER A 53 -4.42 -7.47 -3.03
C SER A 53 -2.93 -7.21 -3.27
N VAL A 54 -2.07 -7.96 -2.59
CA VAL A 54 -0.60 -7.96 -2.75
C VAL A 54 -0.04 -9.31 -3.17
N SER A 55 -0.68 -10.42 -2.82
CA SER A 55 -0.17 -11.78 -3.10
C SER A 55 -1.18 -12.72 -3.76
N GLY A 56 -2.47 -12.41 -3.63
CA GLY A 56 -3.56 -13.28 -4.09
C GLY A 56 -3.98 -14.32 -3.04
N GLY A 57 -3.63 -14.14 -1.75
CA GLY A 57 -4.20 -14.93 -0.66
C GLY A 57 -3.34 -15.10 0.59
N CYS A 58 -2.21 -15.80 0.51
CA CYS A 58 -1.50 -16.27 1.71
C CYS A 58 -0.88 -15.15 2.57
N ILE A 59 -0.37 -14.09 1.96
CA ILE A 59 0.15 -12.93 2.70
C ILE A 59 -1.01 -12.16 3.32
N GLU A 60 -2.11 -12.01 2.59
CA GLU A 60 -3.32 -11.37 3.09
C GLU A 60 -3.87 -12.11 4.32
N ASP A 61 -3.89 -13.45 4.33
CA ASP A 61 -4.34 -14.25 5.47
C ASP A 61 -3.50 -13.98 6.73
N ASP A 62 -2.17 -13.94 6.60
CA ASP A 62 -1.26 -13.59 7.71
C ASP A 62 -1.49 -12.15 8.22
N LEU A 63 -1.68 -11.21 7.31
CA LEU A 63 -1.97 -9.82 7.65
C LEU A 63 -3.34 -9.67 8.33
N ILE A 64 -4.35 -10.42 7.89
CA ILE A 64 -5.69 -10.46 8.51
C ILE A 64 -5.59 -10.97 9.96
N ASP A 65 -4.86 -12.06 10.19
CA ASP A 65 -4.69 -12.62 11.51
C ASP A 65 -3.97 -11.64 12.45
N LYS A 66 -2.94 -10.96 11.97
CA LYS A 66 -2.23 -9.91 12.71
C LYS A 66 -3.12 -8.70 13.00
N ALA A 67 -3.96 -8.29 12.05
CA ALA A 67 -4.90 -7.19 12.24
C ALA A 67 -5.94 -7.51 13.32
N ARG A 68 -6.52 -8.70 13.28
CA ARG A 68 -7.48 -9.19 14.30
C ARG A 68 -6.88 -9.28 15.70
N GLN A 69 -5.60 -9.60 15.78
CA GLN A 69 -4.85 -9.61 17.05
C GLN A 69 -4.44 -8.21 17.52
N GLY A 70 -4.74 -7.16 16.76
CA GLY A 70 -4.36 -5.79 17.07
C GLY A 70 -2.88 -5.46 16.83
N ALA A 71 -2.11 -6.38 16.25
CA ALA A 71 -0.67 -6.22 16.06
C ALA A 71 -0.28 -5.21 14.97
N LEU A 72 -1.18 -4.91 14.02
CA LEU A 72 -0.91 -4.02 12.90
C LEU A 72 -1.47 -2.61 13.05
N VAL A 73 -2.45 -2.41 13.92
CA VAL A 73 -3.25 -1.18 13.96
C VAL A 73 -2.76 -0.13 14.96
N ALA A 74 -1.66 -0.40 15.63
CA ALA A 74 -1.06 0.49 16.61
C ALA A 74 0.39 0.85 16.24
N GLY A 75 0.76 2.11 16.40
CA GLY A 75 2.14 2.55 16.29
C GLY A 75 2.48 3.24 14.97
N VAL A 76 3.70 3.02 14.53
CA VAL A 76 4.31 3.64 13.33
C VAL A 76 4.38 2.62 12.18
N PRO A 77 4.60 3.08 10.94
CA PRO A 77 4.83 2.20 9.81
C PRO A 77 5.95 1.18 10.05
N GLN A 78 5.78 -0.02 9.50
CA GLN A 78 6.72 -1.12 9.63
C GLN A 78 7.07 -1.70 8.27
N VAL A 79 8.35 -2.02 8.06
CA VAL A 79 8.82 -2.76 6.89
C VAL A 79 8.82 -4.25 7.23
N VAL A 80 8.12 -5.05 6.45
CA VAL A 80 8.05 -6.51 6.62
C VAL A 80 8.42 -7.23 5.33
N ARG A 81 8.94 -8.45 5.46
CA ARG A 81 9.35 -9.30 4.34
C ARG A 81 8.76 -10.68 4.46
N TYR A 82 8.26 -11.19 3.34
CA TYR A 82 7.72 -12.54 3.20
C TYR A 82 8.53 -13.33 2.18
N GLY A 83 8.75 -14.63 2.45
CA GLY A 83 9.48 -15.51 1.55
C GLY A 83 11.00 -15.45 1.67
N ILE A 84 11.53 -15.16 2.88
CA ILE A 84 12.99 -15.03 3.13
C ILE A 84 13.73 -16.36 2.88
N ASP A 85 13.07 -17.49 3.13
CA ASP A 85 13.59 -18.82 2.84
C ASP A 85 12.58 -19.62 1.99
N ALA A 86 13.02 -20.77 1.46
CA ALA A 86 12.21 -21.60 0.58
C ALA A 86 10.93 -22.13 1.24
N ASP A 87 10.97 -22.47 2.53
CA ASP A 87 9.81 -22.98 3.26
C ASP A 87 8.80 -21.84 3.54
N ALA A 88 9.28 -20.66 3.89
CA ALA A 88 8.45 -19.47 4.03
C ALA A 88 7.85 -19.04 2.69
N ALA A 89 8.64 -19.05 1.61
CA ALA A 89 8.16 -18.72 0.28
C ALA A 89 7.02 -19.68 -0.16
N HIS A 90 7.18 -20.97 0.08
CA HIS A 90 6.16 -21.97 -0.23
C HIS A 90 4.87 -21.76 0.57
N ARG A 91 5.00 -21.47 1.88
CA ARG A 91 3.86 -21.23 2.77
C ARG A 91 3.07 -19.97 2.40
N PHE A 92 3.73 -18.96 1.83
CA PHE A 92 3.10 -17.69 1.40
C PHE A 92 2.76 -17.65 -0.10
N GLY A 93 2.69 -18.80 -0.77
CA GLY A 93 2.29 -18.88 -2.17
C GLY A 93 3.30 -18.28 -3.15
N LEU A 94 4.59 -18.29 -2.79
CA LEU A 94 5.73 -17.83 -3.60
C LEU A 94 6.57 -19.04 -4.05
N PRO A 95 6.05 -19.92 -4.92
CA PRO A 95 6.62 -21.24 -5.20
C PRO A 95 8.02 -21.22 -5.83
N CYS A 96 8.42 -20.09 -6.41
CA CYS A 96 9.72 -19.95 -7.08
C CYS A 96 10.81 -19.32 -6.19
N GLY A 97 10.65 -19.34 -4.85
CA GLY A 97 11.58 -18.67 -3.93
C GLY A 97 11.51 -17.14 -4.02
N GLY A 98 10.35 -16.60 -4.40
CA GLY A 98 10.12 -15.17 -4.45
C GLY A 98 10.15 -14.55 -3.06
N LEU A 99 10.53 -13.27 -3.01
CA LEU A 99 10.48 -12.48 -1.80
C LEU A 99 9.66 -11.21 -2.08
N ILE A 100 8.80 -10.84 -1.14
CA ILE A 100 8.02 -9.61 -1.19
C ILE A 100 8.33 -8.77 0.04
N GLU A 101 8.64 -7.50 -0.17
CA GLU A 101 8.81 -6.50 0.87
C GLU A 101 7.61 -5.56 0.86
N LEU A 102 7.03 -5.35 2.04
CA LEU A 102 5.87 -4.49 2.25
C LEU A 102 6.18 -3.43 3.29
N VAL A 103 5.58 -2.25 3.14
CA VAL A 103 5.40 -1.29 4.22
C VAL A 103 3.98 -1.38 4.73
N LEU A 104 3.83 -1.66 6.01
CA LEU A 104 2.56 -1.67 6.74
C LEU A 104 2.37 -0.31 7.40
N GLU A 105 1.37 0.43 6.98
CA GLU A 105 1.09 1.79 7.45
C GLU A 105 -0.24 1.81 8.22
N PRO A 106 -0.22 2.00 9.55
CA PRO A 106 -1.43 2.30 10.30
C PRO A 106 -2.01 3.64 9.84
N VAL A 107 -3.24 3.62 9.34
CA VAL A 107 -3.86 4.80 8.75
C VAL A 107 -4.36 5.75 9.85
N GLN A 108 -3.89 6.98 9.81
CA GLN A 108 -4.16 8.05 10.79
C GLN A 108 -4.49 9.36 10.05
N PRO A 109 -4.97 10.41 10.74
CA PRO A 109 -5.16 11.73 10.10
C PRO A 109 -3.90 12.26 9.43
N ALA A 110 -2.72 11.99 10.01
CA ALA A 110 -1.41 12.38 9.46
C ALA A 110 -1.07 11.69 8.12
N THR A 111 -1.80 10.65 7.70
CA THR A 111 -1.61 9.97 6.41
C THR A 111 -2.19 10.73 5.22
N GLN A 112 -2.96 11.79 5.48
CA GLN A 112 -3.52 12.75 4.51
C GLN A 112 -4.29 12.09 3.33
N LEU A 113 -4.95 10.96 3.59
CA LEU A 113 -5.72 10.25 2.55
C LEU A 113 -6.86 11.08 1.94
N PRO A 114 -7.63 11.88 2.70
CA PRO A 114 -8.67 12.71 2.10
C PRO A 114 -8.13 13.70 1.07
N GLU A 115 -7.02 14.36 1.37
CA GLU A 115 -6.38 15.29 0.45
C GLU A 115 -5.79 14.58 -0.76
N LEU A 116 -5.13 13.45 -0.55
CA LEU A 116 -4.62 12.63 -1.65
C LEU A 116 -5.75 12.24 -2.62
N LEU A 117 -6.87 11.72 -2.11
CA LEU A 117 -8.02 11.36 -2.95
C LEU A 117 -8.59 12.55 -3.71
N GLN A 118 -8.74 13.70 -3.06
CA GLN A 118 -9.24 14.91 -3.70
C GLN A 118 -8.35 15.36 -4.85
N ARG A 119 -7.03 15.30 -4.69
CA ARG A 119 -6.06 15.65 -5.74
C ARG A 119 -6.12 14.65 -6.90
N LEU A 120 -6.23 13.35 -6.60
CA LEU A 120 -6.35 12.31 -7.61
C LEU A 120 -7.66 12.41 -8.41
N GLU A 121 -8.76 12.78 -7.78
CA GLU A 121 -10.06 13.01 -8.44
C GLU A 121 -10.04 14.20 -9.39
N ARG A 122 -9.17 15.19 -9.13
CA ARG A 122 -8.89 16.29 -10.06
C ARG A 122 -7.95 15.89 -11.21
N GLY A 123 -7.49 14.63 -11.24
CA GLY A 123 -6.54 14.15 -12.24
C GLY A 123 -5.11 14.63 -12.01
N GLU A 124 -4.79 15.08 -10.80
CA GLU A 124 -3.42 15.45 -10.42
C GLU A 124 -2.53 14.22 -10.28
N ARG A 125 -1.24 14.40 -10.54
CA ARG A 125 -0.21 13.44 -10.15
C ARG A 125 0.39 13.87 -8.83
N VAL A 126 0.43 12.96 -7.86
CA VAL A 126 0.85 13.24 -6.50
C VAL A 126 2.01 12.33 -6.11
N ARG A 127 3.09 12.94 -5.63
CA ARG A 127 4.17 12.28 -4.91
C ARG A 127 3.79 12.26 -3.44
N ARG A 128 3.73 11.07 -2.86
CA ARG A 128 3.40 10.85 -1.46
C ARG A 128 4.64 10.35 -0.73
N VAL A 129 5.10 11.10 0.26
CA VAL A 129 6.27 10.77 1.08
C VAL A 129 5.82 10.44 2.49
N LEU A 130 5.92 9.17 2.87
CA LEU A 130 5.61 8.66 4.21
C LEU A 130 6.90 8.59 5.03
N THR A 131 6.93 9.24 6.19
CA THR A 131 8.03 9.11 7.16
C THR A 131 7.81 7.89 8.03
N LEU A 132 8.70 6.90 7.97
CA LEU A 132 8.54 5.60 8.65
C LEU A 132 8.56 5.73 10.17
N ALA A 133 9.34 6.64 10.72
CA ALA A 133 9.46 6.82 12.18
C ALA A 133 8.20 7.42 12.82
N THR A 134 7.35 8.12 12.06
CA THR A 134 6.23 8.89 12.61
C THR A 134 4.89 8.59 11.98
N GLY A 135 4.86 8.03 10.77
CA GLY A 135 3.64 7.86 9.98
C GLY A 135 3.12 9.18 9.36
N VAL A 136 3.87 10.25 9.45
CA VAL A 136 3.50 11.54 8.84
C VAL A 136 3.75 11.48 7.34
N VAL A 137 2.78 11.98 6.57
CA VAL A 137 2.82 12.02 5.12
C VAL A 137 2.92 13.46 4.63
N GLN A 138 3.70 13.66 3.58
CA GLN A 138 3.75 14.89 2.80
C GLN A 138 3.28 14.58 1.37
N LEU A 139 2.47 15.48 0.81
CA LEU A 139 1.93 15.38 -0.54
C LEU A 139 2.51 16.50 -1.40
N GLU A 140 3.14 16.13 -2.50
CA GLU A 140 3.79 17.04 -3.45
C GLU A 140 3.28 16.79 -4.87
N ALA A 141 3.58 17.68 -5.80
CA ALA A 141 3.34 17.41 -7.21
C ALA A 141 4.33 16.35 -7.73
N SER A 142 3.87 15.41 -8.53
CA SER A 142 4.69 14.33 -9.08
C SER A 142 5.07 14.58 -10.53
N GLY A 143 6.32 14.30 -10.90
CA GLY A 143 6.81 14.28 -12.27
C GLY A 143 6.33 13.06 -13.07
N ALA A 144 6.70 13.02 -14.36
CA ALA A 144 6.25 11.96 -15.27
C ALA A 144 7.06 10.66 -15.15
N ALA A 145 8.28 10.72 -14.61
CA ALA A 145 9.23 9.61 -14.56
C ALA A 145 9.58 9.16 -13.12
N ASP A 146 8.77 9.58 -12.15
CA ASP A 146 9.05 9.27 -10.74
C ASP A 146 8.69 7.82 -10.41
N GLU A 147 9.60 7.12 -9.73
CA GLU A 147 9.47 5.72 -9.32
C GLU A 147 9.25 5.60 -7.81
N LEU A 148 8.68 4.47 -7.37
CA LEU A 148 8.58 4.13 -5.95
C LEU A 148 9.98 3.95 -5.35
N GLU A 149 10.20 4.57 -4.20
CA GLU A 149 11.46 4.48 -3.47
C GLU A 149 11.23 4.20 -1.98
N LEU A 150 11.91 3.20 -1.45
CA LEU A 150 12.00 2.93 -0.03
C LEU A 150 13.43 3.19 0.44
N THR A 151 13.58 4.12 1.39
CA THR A 151 14.83 4.39 2.12
C THR A 151 14.71 3.91 3.57
N ASP A 152 15.76 4.08 4.37
CA ASP A 152 15.73 3.77 5.81
C ASP A 152 14.74 4.65 6.59
N THR A 153 14.34 5.79 6.06
CA THR A 153 13.51 6.78 6.76
C THR A 153 12.17 7.06 6.10
N THR A 154 12.04 6.83 4.79
CA THR A 154 10.85 7.21 4.03
C THR A 154 10.43 6.17 3.00
N LEU A 155 9.12 6.10 2.76
CA LEU A 155 8.55 5.50 1.55
C LEU A 155 7.98 6.60 0.67
N THR A 156 8.49 6.69 -0.55
CA THR A 156 7.96 7.57 -1.60
C THR A 156 7.15 6.76 -2.59
N THR A 157 5.91 7.15 -2.80
CA THR A 157 5.00 6.56 -3.79
C THR A 157 4.44 7.63 -4.72
N HIS A 158 4.07 7.22 -5.93
CA HIS A 158 3.53 8.12 -6.95
C HIS A 158 2.14 7.66 -7.36
N HIS A 159 1.19 8.56 -7.31
CA HIS A 159 -0.22 8.32 -7.54
C HIS A 159 -0.75 9.24 -8.63
N GLY A 160 -1.78 8.79 -9.35
CA GLY A 160 -2.43 9.54 -10.41
C GLY A 160 -2.28 8.89 -11.78
N PRO A 161 -2.83 9.50 -12.84
CA PRO A 161 -2.85 8.91 -14.17
C PRO A 161 -1.43 8.79 -14.74
N SER A 162 -1.04 7.57 -15.13
CA SER A 162 0.23 7.31 -15.83
C SER A 162 0.19 7.72 -17.30
N TRP A 163 -1.01 7.77 -17.90
CA TRP A 163 -1.23 8.14 -19.29
C TRP A 163 -2.33 9.18 -19.43
N ARG A 164 -2.12 10.15 -20.31
CA ARG A 164 -3.17 11.07 -20.79
C ARG A 164 -3.32 10.83 -22.27
N LEU A 165 -4.48 10.36 -22.72
CA LEU A 165 -4.82 10.21 -24.12
C LEU A 165 -5.53 11.49 -24.60
N LEU A 166 -4.94 12.19 -25.57
CA LEU A 166 -5.58 13.26 -26.28
C LEU A 166 -6.15 12.70 -27.58
N LEU A 167 -7.46 12.63 -27.69
CA LEU A 167 -8.16 12.32 -28.95
C LEU A 167 -8.39 13.62 -29.70
N ILE A 168 -7.73 13.75 -30.85
CA ILE A 168 -7.93 14.87 -31.78
C ILE A 168 -8.82 14.33 -32.90
N GLY A 169 -10.06 14.79 -32.93
CA GLY A 169 -11.04 14.49 -33.98
C GLY A 169 -11.09 15.56 -35.06
#